data_e1cf6c79c1a13827897cd17e5fdad2ad
#
_entry.id   e1cf6c79c1a13827897cd17e5fdad2ad
#
_cell.length_a   1.000
_cell.length_b   1.000
_cell.length_c   1.000
_cell.angle_alpha   90.00
_cell.angle_beta   90.00
_cell.angle_gamma   90.00
#
_symmetry.space_group_name_H-M   'P 1'
#
loop_
_entity.id
_entity.type
_entity.pdbx_description
1 polymer ?
#
loop_
_entity_poly.entity_id
_entity_poly.type
_entity_poly.pdbx_seq_one_letter_code
_entity_poly.pdbx_strand_id
1 'polypeptide(L)'
;MRNKKYFEMACQMEKQSTKHSSAMVSPNQSLKLGLKPWVGESPYVLILGTLPSDISIKSQAYYQNKSHNSFYKIMEHLFQRSVGQSDEDFIISNHIALWDCVKKANRKGNLDANIKDDIPNDIKAFLQIHPTISTVVLNGGLAKKKFYRSFPVSDFSERIKVISLISSSNAASVKFEEKLEEWRIVKYIIDAQTRVHKD
;
A
#
# COMPACT_ATOMS: atom_id res chain seq x y z
N MET A 1 48.78 -45.59 3.34
CA MET A 1 48.72 -44.61 2.22
C MET A 1 47.33 -44.40 1.61
N ARG A 2 46.24 -44.99 2.16
CA ARG A 2 44.89 -44.86 1.57
C ARG A 2 44.06 -43.67 2.11
N ASN A 3 44.39 -43.14 3.29
CA ASN A 3 43.55 -42.11 3.92
C ASN A 3 43.80 -40.66 3.46
N LYS A 4 44.94 -40.38 2.83
CA LYS A 4 45.28 -39.01 2.38
C LYS A 4 44.46 -38.56 1.15
N LYS A 5 44.15 -39.54 0.26
CA LYS A 5 43.43 -39.27 -0.98
C LYS A 5 41.92 -38.96 -0.76
N TYR A 6 41.32 -39.53 0.27
CA TYR A 6 39.92 -39.26 0.65
C TYR A 6 39.76 -37.88 1.33
N PHE A 7 40.77 -37.46 2.08
CA PHE A 7 40.76 -36.15 2.76
C PHE A 7 40.91 -35.00 1.75
N GLU A 8 41.76 -35.19 0.72
CA GLU A 8 41.92 -34.18 -0.35
C GLU A 8 40.71 -34.09 -1.25
N MET A 9 40.00 -35.18 -1.55
CA MET A 9 38.75 -35.17 -2.29
C MET A 9 37.59 -34.49 -1.51
N ALA A 10 37.49 -34.72 -0.21
CA ALA A 10 36.48 -34.06 0.65
C ALA A 10 36.72 -32.53 0.71
N CYS A 11 37.96 -32.10 0.83
CA CYS A 11 38.32 -30.68 0.84
C CYS A 11 38.12 -29.96 -0.51
N GLN A 12 38.18 -30.70 -1.63
CA GLN A 12 37.86 -30.17 -2.95
C GLN A 12 36.35 -30.07 -3.20
N MET A 13 35.56 -30.98 -2.63
CA MET A 13 34.08 -30.92 -2.74
C MET A 13 33.48 -29.77 -1.92
N GLU A 14 34.03 -29.45 -0.76
CA GLU A 14 33.61 -28.28 0.03
C GLU A 14 33.94 -26.94 -0.65
N LYS A 15 35.08 -26.87 -1.39
CA LYS A 15 35.42 -25.65 -2.17
C LYS A 15 34.60 -25.44 -3.43
N GLN A 16 33.89 -26.44 -3.91
CA GLN A 16 32.98 -26.31 -5.06
C GLN A 16 31.55 -26.00 -4.64
N SER A 17 31.15 -26.31 -3.41
CA SER A 17 29.79 -26.02 -2.88
C SER A 17 29.58 -24.56 -2.48
N THR A 18 30.63 -23.76 -2.34
CA THR A 18 30.55 -22.33 -1.95
C THR A 18 30.49 -21.36 -3.13
N LYS A 19 30.41 -21.85 -4.37
CA LYS A 19 30.39 -21.01 -5.59
C LYS A 19 29.03 -20.82 -6.25
N HIS A 20 27.94 -21.29 -5.64
CA HIS A 20 26.60 -21.01 -6.17
C HIS A 20 25.75 -20.33 -5.12
N SER A 21 25.47 -19.08 -5.39
CA SER A 21 24.49 -18.19 -4.79
C SER A 21 25.02 -17.01 -4.00
N SER A 22 25.95 -16.25 -4.56
CA SER A 22 25.94 -14.81 -4.35
C SER A 22 25.31 -14.16 -5.58
N ALA A 23 24.00 -14.17 -5.66
CA ALA A 23 23.29 -13.19 -6.47
C ALA A 23 23.77 -11.82 -5.97
N MET A 24 24.63 -11.15 -6.74
CA MET A 24 25.09 -9.80 -6.44
C MET A 24 23.86 -8.92 -6.29
N VAL A 25 23.48 -8.61 -5.05
CA VAL A 25 22.56 -7.53 -4.72
C VAL A 25 23.25 -6.26 -5.23
N SER A 26 22.76 -5.73 -6.32
CA SER A 26 23.23 -4.49 -6.91
C SER A 26 23.28 -3.43 -5.81
N PRO A 27 24.42 -2.72 -5.59
CA PRO A 27 24.62 -1.82 -4.45
C PRO A 27 23.73 -0.57 -4.43
N ASN A 28 22.70 -0.51 -5.28
CA ASN A 28 21.86 0.66 -5.50
C ASN A 28 20.35 0.41 -5.40
N GLN A 29 19.92 -0.75 -4.90
CA GLN A 29 18.51 -1.04 -4.65
C GLN A 29 18.26 -1.00 -3.14
N SER A 30 17.50 0.00 -2.66
CA SER A 30 17.11 0.04 -1.26
C SER A 30 15.79 -0.69 -1.08
N LEU A 31 15.80 -1.72 -0.26
CA LEU A 31 14.57 -2.39 0.20
C LEU A 31 13.73 -1.40 1.01
N LYS A 32 12.49 -1.21 0.59
CA LYS A 32 11.48 -0.40 1.29
C LYS A 32 10.46 -1.34 1.93
N LEU A 33 10.15 -1.08 3.18
CA LEU A 33 9.05 -1.72 3.90
C LEU A 33 7.86 -0.78 3.90
N GLY A 34 6.68 -1.31 3.61
CA GLY A 34 5.41 -0.59 3.75
C GLY A 34 5.07 -0.29 5.21
N LEU A 35 4.07 0.55 5.41
CA LEU A 35 3.55 0.90 6.73
C LEU A 35 2.51 -0.12 7.19
N LYS A 36 2.26 -0.16 8.51
CA LYS A 36 1.09 -0.85 9.06
C LYS A 36 -0.18 -0.13 8.62
N PRO A 37 -1.32 -0.82 8.46
CA PRO A 37 -2.56 -0.15 8.12
C PRO A 37 -3.01 0.79 9.23
N TRP A 38 -3.57 1.94 8.86
CA TRP A 38 -4.37 2.75 9.76
C TRP A 38 -5.80 2.29 9.68
N VAL A 39 -6.38 1.91 10.79
CA VAL A 39 -7.73 1.36 10.84
C VAL A 39 -8.36 1.59 12.21
N GLY A 40 -9.57 2.15 12.23
CA GLY A 40 -10.40 2.30 13.40
C GLY A 40 -11.32 1.09 13.63
N GLU A 41 -12.23 1.21 14.58
CA GLU A 41 -13.14 0.12 14.96
C GLU A 41 -14.14 -0.26 13.86
N SER A 42 -14.66 0.72 13.12
CA SER A 42 -15.72 0.53 12.12
C SER A 42 -15.39 1.20 10.78
N PRO A 43 -14.38 0.74 10.06
CA PRO A 43 -14.05 1.29 8.73
C PRO A 43 -15.08 0.83 7.70
N TYR A 44 -15.54 1.73 6.84
CA TYR A 44 -16.43 1.42 5.71
C TYR A 44 -15.69 1.35 4.39
N VAL A 45 -14.60 2.11 4.28
CA VAL A 45 -13.79 2.24 3.07
C VAL A 45 -12.33 1.92 3.39
N LEU A 46 -11.72 1.06 2.58
CA LEU A 46 -10.26 0.85 2.57
C LEU A 46 -9.67 1.57 1.37
N ILE A 47 -8.82 2.58 1.60
CA ILE A 47 -8.06 3.24 0.53
C ILE A 47 -6.68 2.60 0.45
N LEU A 48 -6.32 2.12 -0.75
CA LEU A 48 -5.04 1.48 -1.02
C LEU A 48 -4.16 2.35 -1.91
N GLY A 49 -2.99 2.70 -1.39
CA GLY A 49 -1.86 3.21 -2.18
C GLY A 49 -1.05 2.09 -2.82
N THR A 50 0.11 2.45 -3.35
CA THR A 50 1.05 1.47 -3.93
C THR A 50 2.10 1.04 -2.91
N LEU A 51 2.94 1.98 -2.49
CA LEU A 51 4.02 1.83 -1.50
C LEU A 51 4.35 3.24 -0.96
N PRO A 52 4.55 3.43 0.35
CA PRO A 52 4.77 4.75 0.92
C PRO A 52 6.04 5.43 0.38
N SER A 53 6.05 6.77 0.30
CA SER A 53 7.26 7.54 0.02
C SER A 53 8.29 7.41 1.14
N ASP A 54 9.55 7.79 0.88
CA ASP A 54 10.60 7.78 1.90
C ASP A 54 10.29 8.69 3.09
N ILE A 55 9.64 9.83 2.82
CA ILE A 55 9.15 10.73 3.88
C ILE A 55 8.09 10.04 4.72
N SER A 56 7.13 9.37 4.09
CA SER A 56 6.07 8.63 4.78
C SER A 56 6.62 7.48 5.62
N ILE A 57 7.59 6.72 5.08
CA ILE A 57 8.27 5.65 5.83
C ILE A 57 9.01 6.22 7.05
N LYS A 58 9.76 7.32 6.86
CA LYS A 58 10.53 7.94 7.93
C LYS A 58 9.63 8.50 9.05
N SER A 59 8.51 9.10 8.70
CA SER A 59 7.54 9.66 9.67
C SER A 59 6.54 8.63 10.20
N GLN A 60 6.56 7.38 9.70
CA GLN A 60 5.59 6.34 10.01
C GLN A 60 4.13 6.77 9.78
N ALA A 61 3.91 7.63 8.78
CA ALA A 61 2.60 8.21 8.48
C ALA A 61 2.33 8.28 6.98
N TYR A 62 1.08 8.03 6.58
CA TYR A 62 0.68 8.00 5.18
C TYR A 62 0.69 9.39 4.54
N TYR A 63 1.03 9.45 3.26
CA TYR A 63 0.94 10.64 2.39
C TYR A 63 1.68 11.89 2.89
N GLN A 64 2.78 11.74 3.66
CA GLN A 64 3.51 12.85 4.27
C GLN A 64 4.29 13.74 3.29
N ASN A 65 4.45 13.32 2.04
CA ASN A 65 4.99 14.18 0.98
C ASN A 65 3.91 15.15 0.46
N LYS A 66 3.38 16.01 1.35
CA LYS A 66 2.21 16.87 1.11
C LYS A 66 2.42 17.88 -0.04
N SER A 67 3.65 18.29 -0.33
CA SER A 67 3.96 19.14 -1.50
C SER A 67 3.82 18.42 -2.84
N HIS A 68 3.92 17.09 -2.86
CA HIS A 68 3.84 16.25 -4.06
C HIS A 68 2.62 15.33 -4.07
N ASN A 69 1.74 15.46 -3.08
CA ASN A 69 0.54 14.63 -2.99
C ASN A 69 -0.63 15.41 -2.40
N SER A 70 -1.74 15.43 -3.09
CA SER A 70 -2.95 16.18 -2.73
C SER A 70 -3.89 15.38 -1.81
N PHE A 71 -3.52 14.20 -1.31
CA PHE A 71 -4.40 13.33 -0.55
C PHE A 71 -5.10 14.06 0.61
N TYR A 72 -4.34 14.68 1.52
CA TYR A 72 -4.94 15.40 2.65
C TYR A 72 -5.74 16.61 2.19
N LYS A 73 -5.28 17.34 1.19
CA LYS A 73 -6.06 18.45 0.62
C LYS A 73 -7.42 17.97 0.11
N ILE A 74 -7.49 16.82 -0.55
CA ILE A 74 -8.74 16.20 -0.97
C ILE A 74 -9.59 15.82 0.24
N MET A 75 -9.02 15.08 1.20
CA MET A 75 -9.75 14.62 2.38
C MET A 75 -10.32 15.79 3.20
N GLU A 76 -9.57 16.87 3.39
CA GLU A 76 -10.00 18.09 4.11
C GLU A 76 -11.08 18.87 3.37
N HIS A 77 -11.23 18.73 2.05
CA HIS A 77 -12.38 19.26 1.30
C HIS A 77 -13.62 18.37 1.44
N LEU A 78 -13.44 17.08 1.66
CA LEU A 78 -14.54 16.13 1.78
C LEU A 78 -15.06 16.00 3.21
N PHE A 79 -14.18 16.10 4.20
CA PHE A 79 -14.47 15.87 5.61
C PHE A 79 -13.96 17.02 6.47
N GLN A 80 -14.72 17.34 7.52
CA GLN A 80 -14.30 18.35 8.48
C GLN A 80 -13.18 17.79 9.37
N ARG A 81 -12.07 18.53 9.49
CA ARG A 81 -10.98 18.21 10.39
C ARG A 81 -11.01 19.10 11.63
N SER A 82 -10.90 18.50 12.80
CA SER A 82 -10.80 19.24 14.06
C SER A 82 -9.42 19.85 14.26
N VAL A 83 -9.35 20.98 14.95
CA VAL A 83 -8.08 21.64 15.30
C VAL A 83 -7.23 20.69 16.16
N GLY A 84 -5.96 20.52 15.80
CA GLY A 84 -5.03 19.67 16.54
C GLY A 84 -5.20 18.16 16.30
N GLN A 85 -6.15 17.73 15.47
CA GLN A 85 -6.35 16.33 15.14
C GLN A 85 -5.17 15.78 14.32
N SER A 86 -4.62 14.63 14.72
CA SER A 86 -3.57 13.95 13.96
C SER A 86 -4.07 13.49 12.59
N ASP A 87 -3.15 13.22 11.65
CA ASP A 87 -3.52 12.70 10.33
C ASP A 87 -4.21 11.33 10.46
N GLU A 88 -3.74 10.46 11.36
CA GLU A 88 -4.33 9.15 11.61
C GLU A 88 -5.74 9.26 12.20
N ASP A 89 -5.91 10.03 13.28
CA ASP A 89 -7.23 10.23 13.90
C ASP A 89 -8.23 10.86 12.94
N PHE A 90 -7.77 11.79 12.09
CA PHE A 90 -8.62 12.40 11.07
C PHE A 90 -9.15 11.35 10.07
N ILE A 91 -8.33 10.42 9.66
CA ILE A 91 -8.71 9.38 8.71
C ILE A 91 -9.62 8.34 9.36
N ILE A 92 -9.23 7.79 10.50
CA ILE A 92 -9.98 6.70 11.14
C ILE A 92 -11.33 7.17 11.70
N SER A 93 -11.43 8.41 12.21
CA SER A 93 -12.70 8.99 12.67
C SER A 93 -13.72 9.23 11.55
N ASN A 94 -13.27 9.26 10.30
CA ASN A 94 -14.14 9.32 9.13
C ASN A 94 -14.43 7.92 8.53
N HIS A 95 -14.30 6.85 9.30
CA HIS A 95 -14.56 5.47 8.86
C HIS A 95 -13.73 5.02 7.66
N ILE A 96 -12.53 5.58 7.51
CA ILE A 96 -11.58 5.23 6.45
C ILE A 96 -10.45 4.42 7.05
N ALA A 97 -10.10 3.30 6.40
CA ALA A 97 -8.84 2.62 6.61
C ALA A 97 -7.86 2.98 5.49
N LEU A 98 -6.57 3.14 5.83
CA LEU A 98 -5.49 3.33 4.86
C LEU A 98 -4.51 2.17 4.90
N TRP A 99 -4.11 1.71 3.73
CA TRP A 99 -3.01 0.79 3.56
C TRP A 99 -2.40 0.93 2.16
N ASP A 100 -1.45 0.04 1.83
CA ASP A 100 -0.82 -0.05 0.52
C ASP A 100 -0.96 -1.46 -0.07
N CYS A 101 -0.96 -1.58 -1.39
CA CYS A 101 -0.95 -2.87 -2.06
C CYS A 101 0.34 -3.66 -1.80
N VAL A 102 1.47 -2.96 -1.61
CA VAL A 102 2.80 -3.55 -1.50
C VAL A 102 3.29 -3.52 -0.06
N LYS A 103 3.63 -4.70 0.48
CA LYS A 103 4.22 -4.90 1.81
C LYS A 103 5.69 -4.52 1.85
N LYS A 104 6.43 -4.92 0.81
CA LYS A 104 7.85 -4.58 0.65
C LYS A 104 8.27 -4.66 -0.81
N ALA A 105 9.24 -3.86 -1.20
CA ALA A 105 9.79 -3.88 -2.55
C ALA A 105 11.17 -3.23 -2.61
N ASN A 106 11.92 -3.52 -3.66
CA ASN A 106 13.08 -2.74 -4.04
C ASN A 106 12.61 -1.50 -4.80
N ARG A 107 12.97 -0.30 -4.32
CA ARG A 107 12.65 0.97 -4.98
C ARG A 107 13.75 2.00 -4.81
N LYS A 108 14.30 2.49 -5.94
CA LYS A 108 15.22 3.64 -5.94
C LYS A 108 14.41 4.94 -5.99
N GLY A 109 14.59 5.79 -4.97
CA GLY A 109 13.81 7.05 -4.84
C GLY A 109 12.34 6.80 -4.56
N ASN A 110 11.47 7.73 -4.98
CA ASN A 110 10.04 7.73 -4.66
C ASN A 110 9.12 7.47 -5.87
N LEU A 111 9.69 7.28 -7.06
CA LEU A 111 8.88 6.98 -8.25
C LEU A 111 8.37 5.56 -8.21
N ASP A 112 7.07 5.41 -8.31
CA ASP A 112 6.38 4.13 -8.31
C ASP A 112 6.79 3.22 -9.47
N ALA A 113 7.19 3.80 -10.62
CA ALA A 113 7.71 3.06 -11.76
C ALA A 113 9.01 2.27 -11.45
N ASN A 114 9.73 2.67 -10.38
CA ASN A 114 10.97 2.01 -9.94
C ASN A 114 10.72 0.84 -8.97
N ILE A 115 9.48 0.50 -8.66
CA ILE A 115 9.13 -0.62 -7.78
C ILE A 115 9.43 -1.94 -8.49
N LYS A 116 10.34 -2.74 -7.90
CA LYS A 116 10.74 -4.08 -8.36
C LYS A 116 10.63 -5.08 -7.22
N ASP A 117 10.51 -6.36 -7.56
CA ASP A 117 10.51 -7.49 -6.62
C ASP A 117 9.53 -7.27 -5.45
N ASP A 118 8.36 -6.74 -5.76
CA ASP A 118 7.38 -6.39 -4.75
C ASP A 118 6.62 -7.61 -4.23
N ILE A 119 6.46 -7.63 -2.92
CA ILE A 119 5.63 -8.59 -2.19
C ILE A 119 4.37 -7.86 -1.75
N PRO A 120 3.17 -8.39 -2.08
CA PRO A 120 1.91 -7.75 -1.70
C PRO A 120 1.62 -7.87 -0.20
N ASN A 121 0.82 -6.94 0.31
CA ASN A 121 0.14 -7.10 1.60
C ASN A 121 -1.00 -8.13 1.46
N ASP A 122 -1.35 -8.80 2.55
CA ASP A 122 -2.49 -9.72 2.58
C ASP A 122 -3.81 -8.96 2.78
N ILE A 123 -4.25 -8.30 1.71
CA ILE A 123 -5.49 -7.49 1.72
C ILE A 123 -6.72 -8.38 1.93
N LYS A 124 -6.69 -9.63 1.46
CA LYS A 124 -7.80 -10.56 1.64
C LYS A 124 -8.02 -10.89 3.12
N ALA A 125 -6.96 -11.26 3.84
CA ALA A 125 -7.04 -11.49 5.28
C ALA A 125 -7.47 -10.21 6.03
N PHE A 126 -6.97 -9.03 5.63
CA PHE A 126 -7.36 -7.76 6.21
C PHE A 126 -8.87 -7.49 6.07
N LEU A 127 -9.45 -7.72 4.88
CA LEU A 127 -10.87 -7.54 4.65
C LEU A 127 -11.75 -8.57 5.41
N GLN A 128 -11.21 -9.77 5.68
CA GLN A 128 -11.92 -10.79 6.48
C GLN A 128 -12.06 -10.37 7.94
N ILE A 129 -11.05 -9.75 8.53
CA ILE A 129 -11.06 -9.30 9.93
C ILE A 129 -11.72 -7.93 10.12
N HIS A 130 -12.00 -7.20 9.01
CA HIS A 130 -12.72 -5.92 9.02
C HIS A 130 -14.01 -6.03 8.17
N PRO A 131 -15.04 -6.74 8.67
CA PRO A 131 -16.25 -7.04 7.89
C PRO A 131 -17.11 -5.81 7.57
N THR A 132 -16.91 -4.69 8.25
CA THR A 132 -17.60 -3.42 7.97
C THR A 132 -17.12 -2.74 6.68
N ILE A 133 -15.92 -3.07 6.19
CA ILE A 133 -15.43 -2.55 4.92
C ILE A 133 -16.28 -3.14 3.79
N SER A 134 -16.96 -2.28 3.06
CA SER A 134 -17.76 -2.63 1.88
C SER A 134 -17.13 -2.14 0.57
N THR A 135 -16.17 -1.24 0.65
CA THR A 135 -15.54 -0.66 -0.54
C THR A 135 -14.03 -0.56 -0.41
N VAL A 136 -13.33 -1.00 -1.45
CA VAL A 136 -11.89 -0.80 -1.63
C VAL A 136 -11.69 0.26 -2.70
N VAL A 137 -10.95 1.32 -2.36
CA VAL A 137 -10.59 2.43 -3.25
C VAL A 137 -9.12 2.30 -3.63
N LEU A 138 -8.84 2.20 -4.91
CA LEU A 138 -7.49 2.11 -5.46
C LEU A 138 -7.01 3.50 -5.86
N ASN A 139 -6.04 4.05 -5.15
CA ASN A 139 -5.50 5.40 -5.37
C ASN A 139 -4.53 5.42 -6.56
N GLY A 140 -5.10 5.48 -7.75
CA GLY A 140 -4.36 5.60 -9.00
C GLY A 140 -4.09 4.29 -9.74
N GLY A 141 -3.66 4.44 -11.00
CA GLY A 141 -3.51 3.33 -11.94
C GLY A 141 -2.49 2.27 -11.52
N LEU A 142 -1.42 2.66 -10.79
CA LEU A 142 -0.44 1.67 -10.34
C LEU A 142 -0.93 0.86 -9.14
N ALA A 143 -1.63 1.47 -8.18
CA ALA A 143 -2.32 0.75 -7.12
C ALA A 143 -3.31 -0.25 -7.72
N LYS A 144 -4.09 0.18 -8.73
CA LYS A 144 -4.99 -0.71 -9.51
C LYS A 144 -4.23 -1.90 -10.11
N LYS A 145 -3.13 -1.63 -10.82
CA LYS A 145 -2.32 -2.69 -11.44
C LYS A 145 -1.75 -3.68 -10.42
N LYS A 146 -1.23 -3.19 -9.29
CA LYS A 146 -0.67 -4.03 -8.22
C LYS A 146 -1.75 -4.85 -7.53
N PHE A 147 -2.89 -4.24 -7.25
CA PHE A 147 -4.04 -4.90 -6.65
C PHE A 147 -4.52 -6.09 -7.51
N TYR A 148 -4.91 -5.86 -8.76
CA TYR A 148 -5.44 -6.92 -9.63
C TYR A 148 -4.41 -7.98 -10.04
N ARG A 149 -3.10 -7.69 -9.96
CA ARG A 149 -2.07 -8.71 -10.16
C ARG A 149 -2.05 -9.72 -9.01
N SER A 150 -2.33 -9.28 -7.79
CA SER A 150 -2.23 -10.10 -6.58
C SER A 150 -3.58 -10.67 -6.14
N PHE A 151 -4.68 -10.03 -6.55
CA PHE A 151 -6.03 -10.37 -6.10
C PHE A 151 -6.98 -10.39 -7.32
N PRO A 152 -7.22 -11.57 -7.92
CA PRO A 152 -8.25 -11.75 -8.96
C PRO A 152 -9.62 -11.29 -8.45
N VAL A 153 -10.45 -10.74 -9.32
CA VAL A 153 -11.79 -10.23 -8.94
C VAL A 153 -12.65 -11.32 -8.29
N SER A 154 -12.46 -12.58 -8.71
CA SER A 154 -13.12 -13.75 -8.11
C SER A 154 -12.82 -14.00 -6.64
N ASP A 155 -11.74 -13.42 -6.11
CA ASP A 155 -11.32 -13.60 -4.72
C ASP A 155 -12.13 -12.76 -3.73
N PHE A 156 -12.88 -11.79 -4.23
CA PHE A 156 -13.71 -10.94 -3.40
C PHE A 156 -15.16 -11.41 -3.43
N SER A 157 -15.77 -11.44 -2.25
CA SER A 157 -17.22 -11.67 -2.15
C SER A 157 -17.97 -10.51 -2.82
N GLU A 158 -19.21 -10.75 -3.26
CA GLU A 158 -20.10 -9.70 -3.80
C GLU A 158 -20.29 -8.51 -2.84
N ARG A 159 -19.97 -8.72 -1.56
CA ARG A 159 -19.98 -7.69 -0.52
C ARG A 159 -18.98 -6.57 -0.76
N ILE A 160 -17.83 -6.84 -1.42
CA ILE A 160 -16.73 -5.87 -1.59
C ILE A 160 -16.82 -5.23 -2.96
N LYS A 161 -17.10 -3.94 -3.00
CA LYS A 161 -17.00 -3.13 -4.21
C LYS A 161 -15.57 -2.58 -4.35
N VAL A 162 -14.96 -2.76 -5.51
CA VAL A 162 -13.62 -2.21 -5.81
C VAL A 162 -13.77 -1.09 -6.84
N ILE A 163 -13.27 0.10 -6.49
CA ILE A 163 -13.27 1.28 -7.37
C ILE A 163 -11.85 1.82 -7.52
N SER A 164 -11.54 2.36 -8.68
CA SER A 164 -10.24 2.98 -8.96
C SER A 164 -10.44 4.46 -9.22
N LEU A 165 -9.72 5.30 -8.50
CA LEU A 165 -9.80 6.74 -8.62
C LEU A 165 -8.49 7.32 -9.21
N ILE A 166 -8.57 8.53 -9.75
CA ILE A 166 -7.41 9.31 -10.17
C ILE A 166 -6.44 9.42 -8.99
N SER A 167 -5.15 9.21 -9.25
CA SER A 167 -4.13 9.29 -8.20
C SER A 167 -4.12 10.66 -7.52
N SER A 168 -4.07 10.65 -6.20
CA SER A 168 -3.84 11.85 -5.40
C SER A 168 -2.44 12.44 -5.58
N SER A 169 -1.50 11.70 -6.16
CA SER A 169 -0.15 12.18 -6.48
C SER A 169 -0.18 13.32 -7.50
N ASN A 170 0.65 14.35 -7.26
CA ASN A 170 0.80 15.47 -8.20
C ASN A 170 1.62 15.09 -9.45
N ALA A 171 2.23 13.89 -9.49
CA ALA A 171 2.84 13.34 -10.70
C ALA A 171 1.80 12.98 -11.78
N ALA A 172 0.53 12.77 -11.41
CA ALA A 172 -0.56 12.68 -12.35
C ALA A 172 -0.90 14.09 -12.86
N SER A 173 -0.77 14.31 -14.18
CA SER A 173 -1.04 15.60 -14.85
C SER A 173 -2.56 15.89 -14.95
N VAL A 174 -3.24 15.85 -13.80
CA VAL A 174 -4.68 16.08 -13.65
C VAL A 174 -4.89 17.23 -12.69
N LYS A 175 -5.82 18.14 -13.00
CA LYS A 175 -6.14 19.29 -12.15
C LYS A 175 -6.71 18.84 -10.81
N PHE A 176 -6.50 19.65 -9.78
CA PHE A 176 -6.97 19.34 -8.43
C PHE A 176 -8.51 19.18 -8.38
N GLU A 177 -9.23 20.05 -9.07
CA GLU A 177 -10.70 20.07 -9.13
C GLU A 177 -11.25 18.76 -9.71
N GLU A 178 -10.62 18.22 -10.75
CA GLU A 178 -11.00 16.94 -11.37
C GLU A 178 -10.75 15.77 -10.39
N LYS A 179 -9.62 15.78 -9.69
CA LYS A 179 -9.35 14.81 -8.64
C LYS A 179 -10.38 14.88 -7.53
N LEU A 180 -10.66 16.10 -7.02
CA LEU A 180 -11.62 16.32 -5.95
C LEU A 180 -13.02 15.82 -6.35
N GLU A 181 -13.46 16.10 -7.56
CA GLU A 181 -14.77 15.67 -8.05
C GLU A 181 -14.88 14.15 -8.06
N GLU A 182 -13.88 13.44 -8.61
CA GLU A 182 -13.90 11.98 -8.64
C GLU A 182 -13.83 11.35 -7.22
N TRP A 183 -13.07 11.99 -6.31
CA TRP A 183 -12.93 11.51 -4.93
C TRP A 183 -14.17 11.76 -4.06
N ARG A 184 -15.15 12.57 -4.49
CA ARG A 184 -16.44 12.79 -3.78
C ARG A 184 -17.19 11.49 -3.53
N ILE A 185 -16.98 10.47 -4.36
CA ILE A 185 -17.57 9.14 -4.18
C ILE A 185 -17.23 8.53 -2.82
N VAL A 186 -16.03 8.81 -2.27
CA VAL A 186 -15.60 8.31 -0.95
C VAL A 186 -16.53 8.87 0.14
N LYS A 187 -16.79 10.18 0.12
CA LYS A 187 -17.72 10.80 1.07
C LYS A 187 -19.14 10.25 0.91
N TYR A 188 -19.62 10.12 -0.31
CA TYR A 188 -20.95 9.58 -0.57
C TYR A 188 -21.14 8.17 0.01
N ILE A 189 -20.15 7.28 -0.18
CA ILE A 189 -20.18 5.91 0.34
C ILE A 189 -20.22 5.92 1.87
N ILE A 190 -19.40 6.74 2.52
CA ILE A 190 -19.33 6.83 3.97
C ILE A 190 -20.63 7.37 4.54
N ASP A 191 -21.18 8.45 3.97
CA ASP A 191 -22.44 9.04 4.42
C ASP A 191 -23.61 8.06 4.27
N ALA A 192 -23.64 7.27 3.19
CA ALA A 192 -24.67 6.25 2.99
C ALA A 192 -24.59 5.14 4.04
N GLN A 193 -23.38 4.63 4.35
CA GLN A 193 -23.16 3.59 5.35
C GLN A 193 -23.48 4.10 6.76
N THR A 194 -23.11 5.34 7.07
CA THR A 194 -23.37 5.94 8.39
C THR A 194 -24.88 6.09 8.67
N ARG A 195 -25.70 6.32 7.65
CA ARG A 195 -27.17 6.37 7.80
C ARG A 195 -27.75 5.00 8.13
N VAL A 196 -27.31 3.95 7.43
CA VAL A 196 -27.80 2.57 7.62
C VAL A 196 -27.51 2.04 9.02
N HIS A 197 -26.44 2.51 9.68
CA HIS A 197 -26.05 2.03 11.02
C HIS A 197 -26.61 2.91 12.17
N LYS A 198 -27.39 3.95 11.87
CA LYS A 198 -28.07 4.80 12.88
C LYS A 198 -29.53 4.41 13.11
N ASP A 199 -30.10 3.62 12.21
CA ASP A 199 -31.43 3.03 12.27
C ASP A 199 -31.38 1.62 12.87
#